data_bcaab7ff0b6548c31f1cd7bca4cfb926
#
_entry.id   bcaab7ff0b6548c31f1cd7bca4cfb926
#
_cell.length_a   1.000
_cell.length_b   1.000
_cell.length_c   1.000
_cell.angle_alpha   90.00
_cell.angle_beta   90.00
_cell.angle_gamma   90.00
#
_symmetry.space_group_name_H-M   'P 1'
#
loop_
_entity.id
_entity.type
_entity.pdbx_description
1 polymer ?
#
loop_
_entity_poly.entity_id
_entity_poly.type
_entity_poly.pdbx_seq_one_letter_code
_entity_poly.pdbx_strand_id
1 'polypeptide(L)'
;KPPMAATRLDPHDPWCLFAVKSIAESLGVRPGVLPNLGGSLPNDVFAEILGLPTVWVPHSYAGCNQHAPNEHMLMPIIEEGLAAMAGLFWDLGDPSSEKPTPKST
;
A
#
# COMPACT_ATOMS: atom_id res chain seq x y z
N LYS A 1 17.10 19.88 -3.03
CA LYS A 1 16.25 18.78 -2.61
C LYS A 1 16.94 17.48 -2.98
N PRO A 2 17.21 16.56 -2.04
CA PRO A 2 17.87 15.31 -2.39
C PRO A 2 16.99 14.51 -3.36
N PRO A 3 17.61 13.79 -4.30
CA PRO A 3 16.85 12.95 -5.21
C PRO A 3 16.15 11.82 -4.44
N MET A 4 14.93 11.49 -4.85
CA MET A 4 14.22 10.33 -4.36
C MET A 4 14.46 9.18 -5.34
N ALA A 5 15.13 8.13 -4.87
CA ALA A 5 15.42 6.96 -5.69
C ALA A 5 14.16 6.12 -5.92
N ALA A 6 14.07 5.53 -7.10
CA ALA A 6 12.98 4.59 -7.39
C ALA A 6 13.16 3.31 -6.57
N THR A 7 12.06 2.83 -6.02
CA THR A 7 12.04 1.57 -5.28
C THR A 7 11.01 0.63 -5.87
N ARG A 8 11.20 -0.67 -5.65
CA ARG A 8 10.25 -1.69 -6.10
C ARG A 8 10.23 -2.84 -5.11
N LEU A 9 9.03 -3.23 -4.70
CA LEU A 9 8.81 -4.47 -3.97
C LEU A 9 8.33 -5.54 -4.95
N ASP A 10 8.84 -6.76 -4.82
CA ASP A 10 8.34 -7.90 -5.59
C ASP A 10 6.85 -8.10 -5.28
N PRO A 11 5.96 -8.17 -6.29
CA PRO A 11 4.54 -8.47 -6.07
C PRO A 11 4.28 -9.77 -5.32
N HIS A 12 5.23 -10.70 -5.34
CA HIS A 12 5.15 -11.96 -4.61
C HIS A 12 5.81 -11.91 -3.22
N ASP A 13 6.31 -10.74 -2.80
CA ASP A 13 6.82 -10.57 -1.44
C ASP A 13 5.73 -10.96 -0.43
N PRO A 14 6.06 -11.71 0.63
CA PRO A 14 5.06 -12.14 1.61
C PRO A 14 4.26 -11.00 2.23
N TRP A 15 4.85 -9.84 2.43
CA TRP A 15 4.12 -8.68 2.96
C TRP A 15 3.16 -8.08 1.95
N CYS A 16 3.50 -8.11 0.66
CA CYS A 16 2.57 -7.71 -0.41
C CYS A 16 1.37 -8.67 -0.45
N LEU A 17 1.63 -9.97 -0.38
CA LEU A 17 0.56 -10.99 -0.35
C LEU A 17 -0.31 -10.84 0.89
N PHE A 18 0.28 -10.57 2.04
CA PHE A 18 -0.45 -10.29 3.28
C PHE A 18 -1.40 -9.10 3.13
N ALA A 19 -0.90 -7.98 2.58
CA ALA A 19 -1.71 -6.78 2.36
C ALA A 19 -2.86 -7.05 1.38
N VAL A 20 -2.60 -7.75 0.28
CA VAL A 20 -3.63 -8.12 -0.70
C VAL A 20 -4.72 -8.97 -0.06
N LYS A 21 -4.35 -9.98 0.73
CA LYS A 21 -5.29 -10.84 1.43
C LYS A 21 -6.15 -10.06 2.42
N SER A 22 -5.53 -9.23 3.24
CA SER A 22 -6.23 -8.41 4.23
C SER A 22 -7.23 -7.46 3.57
N ILE A 23 -6.81 -6.76 2.52
CA ILE A 23 -7.68 -5.83 1.79
C ILE A 23 -8.82 -6.59 1.12
N ALA A 24 -8.55 -7.74 0.51
CA ALA A 24 -9.57 -8.56 -0.12
C ALA A 24 -10.63 -9.02 0.89
N GLU A 25 -10.23 -9.44 2.08
CA GLU A 25 -11.14 -9.83 3.15
C GLU A 25 -11.99 -8.66 3.66
N SER A 26 -11.39 -7.48 3.81
CA SER A 26 -12.09 -6.29 4.28
C SER A 26 -13.09 -5.74 3.26
N LEU A 27 -12.76 -5.79 1.98
CA LEU A 27 -13.59 -5.21 0.92
C LEU A 27 -14.48 -6.23 0.20
N GLY A 28 -14.24 -7.53 0.39
CA GLY A 28 -14.93 -8.59 -0.35
C GLY A 28 -14.52 -8.69 -1.82
N VAL A 29 -13.50 -7.96 -2.25
CA VAL A 29 -13.00 -7.93 -3.63
C VAL A 29 -11.48 -7.92 -3.59
N ARG A 30 -10.85 -8.75 -4.42
CA ARG A 30 -9.39 -8.77 -4.52
C ARG A 30 -8.88 -7.48 -5.18
N PRO A 31 -7.95 -6.74 -4.56
CA PRO A 31 -7.37 -5.56 -5.17
C PRO A 31 -6.46 -5.93 -6.33
N GLY A 32 -6.37 -5.04 -7.32
CA GLY A 32 -5.36 -5.13 -8.36
C GLY A 32 -3.98 -4.79 -7.80
N VAL A 33 -2.96 -5.49 -8.27
CA VAL A 33 -1.57 -5.22 -7.90
C VAL A 33 -0.85 -4.64 -9.10
N LEU A 34 -0.39 -3.41 -8.96
CA LEU A 34 0.43 -2.74 -9.98
C LEU A 34 1.89 -2.83 -9.57
N PRO A 35 2.73 -3.50 -10.36
CA PRO A 35 4.15 -3.64 -9.99
C PRO A 35 4.92 -2.32 -10.10
N ASN A 36 4.44 -1.39 -10.90
CA ASN A 36 5.06 -0.09 -11.09
C ASN A 36 4.00 1.00 -11.16
N LEU A 37 4.28 2.12 -10.55
CA LEU A 37 3.45 3.31 -10.59
C LEU A 37 4.35 4.54 -10.68
N GLY A 38 4.00 5.48 -11.56
CA GLY A 38 4.67 6.77 -11.63
C GLY A 38 4.34 7.62 -10.41
N GLY A 39 5.32 8.29 -9.88
CA GLY A 39 5.18 9.15 -8.71
C GLY A 39 6.47 9.18 -7.90
N SER A 40 6.63 10.18 -7.05
CA SER A 40 7.82 10.33 -6.23
C SER A 40 7.44 10.41 -4.76
N LEU A 41 7.95 9.46 -3.99
CA LEU A 41 7.83 9.40 -2.54
C LEU A 41 9.22 9.19 -1.94
N PRO A 42 9.46 9.61 -0.71
CA PRO A 42 10.73 9.33 -0.01
C PRO A 42 10.78 7.86 0.46
N ASN A 43 10.35 6.94 -0.39
CA ASN A 43 10.22 5.53 -0.06
C ASN A 43 11.55 4.80 -0.01
N ASP A 44 12.55 5.32 -0.66
CA ASP A 44 13.93 4.81 -0.62
C ASP A 44 14.50 4.80 0.80
N VAL A 45 14.09 5.76 1.64
CA VAL A 45 14.47 5.75 3.05
C VAL A 45 13.96 4.50 3.76
N PHE A 46 12.73 4.12 3.53
CA PHE A 46 12.13 2.92 4.16
C PHE A 46 12.64 1.63 3.51
N ALA A 47 12.66 1.59 2.18
CA ALA A 47 12.99 0.38 1.44
C ALA A 47 14.49 0.09 1.42
N GLU A 48 15.32 1.11 1.15
CA GLU A 48 16.76 0.91 0.94
C GLU A 48 17.58 1.14 2.21
N ILE A 49 17.29 2.21 2.96
CA ILE A 49 18.06 2.55 4.15
C ILE A 49 17.63 1.70 5.34
N LEU A 50 16.33 1.59 5.59
CA LEU A 50 15.80 0.82 6.71
C LEU A 50 15.54 -0.66 6.36
N GLY A 51 15.59 -1.02 5.08
CA GLY A 51 15.37 -2.41 4.65
C GLY A 51 13.96 -2.92 4.91
N LEU A 52 12.96 -2.05 4.94
CA LEU A 52 11.58 -2.41 5.23
C LEU A 52 10.81 -2.67 3.93
N PRO A 53 10.11 -3.80 3.81
CA PRO A 53 9.21 -3.99 2.68
C PRO A 53 8.10 -2.95 2.74
N THR A 54 7.86 -2.27 1.63
CA THR A 54 6.91 -1.17 1.57
C THR A 54 5.84 -1.46 0.55
N VAL A 55 4.59 -1.43 0.97
CA VAL A 55 3.42 -1.61 0.12
C VAL A 55 2.67 -0.27 0.06
N TRP A 56 2.44 0.22 -1.13
CA TRP A 56 1.72 1.45 -1.35
C TRP A 56 0.25 1.15 -1.66
N VAL A 57 -0.66 1.70 -0.86
CA VAL A 57 -2.11 1.54 -1.04
C VAL A 57 -2.71 2.91 -1.36
N PRO A 58 -2.83 3.27 -2.64
CA PRO A 58 -3.37 4.58 -3.02
C PRO A 58 -4.90 4.63 -2.88
N HIS A 59 -5.41 5.81 -2.55
CA HIS A 59 -6.84 6.08 -2.42
C HIS A 59 -7.31 7.15 -3.42
N SER A 60 -6.67 7.21 -4.57
CA SER A 60 -6.96 8.13 -5.65
C SER A 60 -7.25 7.37 -6.95
N TYR A 61 -7.76 8.07 -7.93
CA TYR A 61 -8.00 7.54 -9.28
C TYR A 61 -7.55 8.57 -10.32
N ALA A 62 -7.46 8.14 -11.58
CA ALA A 62 -6.91 8.98 -12.64
C ALA A 62 -7.65 10.30 -12.82
N GLY A 63 -8.97 10.32 -12.61
CA GLY A 63 -9.80 11.52 -12.78
C GLY A 63 -9.81 12.48 -11.60
N CYS A 64 -9.07 12.20 -10.51
CA CYS A 64 -9.08 13.06 -9.33
C CYS A 64 -8.33 14.40 -9.50
N ASN A 65 -7.71 14.63 -10.65
CA ASN A 65 -6.95 15.85 -10.97
C ASN A 65 -5.80 16.12 -9.98
N GLN A 66 -5.08 15.08 -9.61
CA GLN A 66 -3.95 15.19 -8.68
C GLN A 66 -2.93 16.25 -9.13
N HIS A 67 -2.60 17.18 -8.24
CA HIS A 67 -1.73 18.33 -8.49
C HIS A 67 -2.26 19.34 -9.51
N ALA A 68 -3.58 19.37 -9.72
CA ALA A 68 -4.23 20.25 -10.68
C ALA A 68 -5.45 20.95 -10.04
N PRO A 69 -6.02 21.98 -10.70
CA PRO A 69 -7.26 22.58 -10.22
C PRO A 69 -8.39 21.55 -10.11
N ASN A 70 -9.24 21.75 -9.12
CA ASN A 70 -10.35 20.85 -8.80
C ASN A 70 -9.92 19.44 -8.39
N GLU A 71 -8.75 19.28 -7.81
CA GLU A 71 -8.33 18.03 -7.18
C GLU A 71 -9.37 17.60 -6.14
N HIS A 72 -9.78 16.34 -6.22
CA HIS A 72 -10.86 15.85 -5.38
C HIS A 72 -10.70 14.35 -5.08
N MET A 73 -11.47 13.88 -4.12
CA MET A 73 -11.63 12.47 -3.79
C MET A 73 -13.09 12.07 -3.98
N LEU A 74 -13.31 10.81 -4.33
CA LEU A 74 -14.65 10.24 -4.39
C LEU A 74 -15.02 9.60 -3.06
N MET A 75 -16.23 9.87 -2.56
CA MET A 75 -16.71 9.28 -1.29
C MET A 75 -16.62 7.75 -1.25
N PRO A 76 -17.03 7.00 -2.31
CA PRO A 76 -16.88 5.56 -2.30
C PRO A 76 -15.43 5.10 -2.13
N ILE A 77 -14.47 5.80 -2.71
CA ILE A 77 -13.03 5.47 -2.56
C ILE A 77 -12.55 5.78 -1.15
N ILE A 78 -13.02 6.86 -0.53
CA ILE A 78 -12.72 7.19 0.87
C ILE A 78 -13.24 6.10 1.80
N GLU A 79 -14.48 5.67 1.61
CA GLU A 79 -15.10 4.63 2.43
C GLU A 79 -14.38 3.29 2.30
N GLU A 80 -14.07 2.87 1.08
CA GLU A 80 -13.27 1.67 0.81
C GLU A 80 -11.88 1.79 1.43
N GLY A 81 -11.23 2.92 1.28
CA GLY A 81 -9.90 3.17 1.83
C GLY A 81 -9.88 3.06 3.35
N LEU A 82 -10.86 3.64 4.02
CA LEU A 82 -10.98 3.54 5.48
C LEU A 82 -11.20 2.09 5.93
N ALA A 83 -12.08 1.35 5.26
CA ALA A 83 -12.33 -0.05 5.57
C ALA A 83 -11.08 -0.91 5.33
N ALA A 84 -10.41 -0.71 4.21
CA ALA A 84 -9.18 -1.44 3.86
C ALA A 84 -8.06 -1.19 4.85
N MET A 85 -7.82 0.06 5.22
CA MET A 85 -6.74 0.43 6.15
C MET A 85 -7.06 0.00 7.58
N ALA A 86 -8.31 0.14 8.02
CA ALA A 86 -8.72 -0.34 9.34
C ALA A 86 -8.55 -1.86 9.44
N GLY A 87 -8.96 -2.61 8.41
CA GLY A 87 -8.78 -4.06 8.36
C GLY A 87 -7.31 -4.46 8.34
N LEU A 88 -6.47 -3.74 7.60
CA LEU A 88 -5.04 -4.01 7.54
C LEU A 88 -4.37 -3.80 8.90
N PHE A 89 -4.65 -2.70 9.59
CA PHE A 89 -4.14 -2.48 10.94
C PHE A 89 -4.64 -3.52 11.93
N TRP A 90 -5.91 -3.90 11.83
CA TRP A 90 -6.47 -4.96 12.67
C TRP A 90 -5.72 -6.28 12.46
N ASP A 91 -5.56 -6.69 11.20
CA ASP A 91 -4.89 -7.96 10.86
C ASP A 91 -3.41 -7.96 11.27
N LEU A 92 -2.74 -6.82 11.19
CA LEU A 92 -1.37 -6.68 11.66
C LEU A 92 -1.24 -6.91 13.17
N GLY A 93 -2.24 -6.51 13.94
CA GLY A 93 -2.27 -6.65 15.39
C GLY A 93 -2.93 -7.92 15.91
N ASP A 94 -3.64 -8.66 15.06
CA ASP A 94 -4.38 -9.84 15.46
C ASP A 94 -3.44 -11.05 15.64
N PRO A 95 -3.33 -11.63 16.85
CA PRO A 95 -2.48 -12.80 17.07
C PRO A 95 -2.89 -14.04 16.27
N SER A 96 -4.16 -14.14 15.86
CA SER A 96 -4.65 -15.26 15.06
C SER A 96 -4.36 -15.08 13.56
N SER A 97 -4.00 -13.90 13.13
CA SER A 97 -3.64 -13.61 11.74
C SER A 97 -2.21 -14.09 11.45
N GLU A 98 -2.06 -14.90 10.41
CA GLU A 98 -0.75 -15.37 9.97
C GLU A 98 0.01 -14.23 9.29
N LYS A 99 1.18 -13.92 9.81
CA LYS A 99 2.05 -12.86 9.31
C LYS A 99 3.33 -13.42 8.72
N PRO A 100 3.91 -12.72 7.73
CA PRO A 100 5.22 -13.09 7.23
C PRO A 100 6.26 -13.14 8.33
N THR A 101 7.17 -14.12 8.26
CA THR A 101 8.29 -14.20 9.18
C THR A 101 9.29 -13.07 8.88
N PRO A 102 9.75 -12.33 9.89
CA PRO A 102 10.80 -11.34 9.67
C PRO A 102 12.05 -12.01 9.08
N LYS A 103 12.66 -11.35 8.09
CA LYS A 103 13.94 -11.83 7.55
C LYS A 103 14.98 -11.73 8.66
N SER A 104 15.66 -12.85 8.93
CA SER A 104 16.84 -12.83 9.80
C SER A 104 17.95 -12.03 9.10
N THR A 105 18.45 -11.04 9.81
CA THR A 105 19.61 -10.26 9.37
C THR A 105 20.89 -11.07 9.60
#